data_e249f1a797d0b03d70d654a6898faa4b
#
_entry.id   e249f1a797d0b03d70d654a6898faa4b
#
_cell.length_a   1.000
_cell.length_b   1.000
_cell.length_c   1.000
_cell.angle_alpha   90.00
_cell.angle_beta   90.00
_cell.angle_gamma   90.00
#
_symmetry.space_group_name_H-M   'P 1'
#
loop_
_entity.id
_entity.type
_entity.pdbx_description
1 polymer ?
#
loop_
_entity_poly.entity_id
_entity_poly.type
_entity_poly.pdbx_seq_one_letter_code
_entity_poly.pdbx_strand_id
1 'polypeptide(L)'
;MSKGYLIVPLSKKTKIPAIEDFKHYTSERATNLINLNFFTDKDIAIVLDRNHCCIDIDDDGLTSSQTIYEKLCQKIKGFSKYPTEKTKHGYHIYFSCNDDKLKRNIKFLNSEFLGIIFNKEKFETMNDEEKKKVKYMNGKYTLPVDFLIGYHNGTNAYARTAPSTNIKTINELPFITELPQFPEILKNQLELVTDRVLNIIKNVKKGNYIPPQYTDEN
;
A
#
# COMPACT_ATOMS: atom_id res chain seq x y z
N MET A 1 -13.79 17.77 3.29
CA MET A 1 -14.57 16.71 2.61
C MET A 1 -15.13 17.14 1.25
N SER A 2 -14.62 18.21 0.67
CA SER A 2 -15.19 18.78 -0.57
C SER A 2 -15.06 17.89 -1.83
N LYS A 3 -14.22 16.86 -1.81
CA LYS A 3 -13.97 15.97 -2.97
C LYS A 3 -14.50 14.54 -2.80
N GLY A 4 -15.36 14.29 -1.82
CA GLY A 4 -16.02 12.99 -1.59
C GLY A 4 -15.19 11.96 -0.83
N TYR A 5 -13.96 12.25 -0.44
CA TYR A 5 -13.13 11.34 0.33
C TYR A 5 -13.59 11.23 1.78
N LEU A 6 -13.65 10.00 2.28
CA LEU A 6 -13.79 9.76 3.72
C LEU A 6 -12.41 9.93 4.37
N ILE A 7 -12.28 10.90 5.27
CA ILE A 7 -11.03 11.18 5.97
C ILE A 7 -11.11 10.75 7.43
N VAL A 8 -10.00 10.27 7.97
CA VAL A 8 -9.85 9.90 9.38
C VAL A 8 -8.72 10.70 10.03
N PRO A 9 -8.90 11.21 11.25
CA PRO A 9 -7.83 11.87 11.98
C PRO A 9 -6.83 10.83 12.50
N LEU A 10 -5.54 11.14 12.39
CA LEU A 10 -4.45 10.36 12.93
C LEU A 10 -3.79 11.11 14.08
N SER A 11 -3.27 10.39 15.04
CA SER A 11 -2.37 10.97 16.05
C SER A 11 -1.14 11.55 15.34
N LYS A 12 -0.78 12.80 15.69
CA LYS A 12 0.26 13.56 14.98
C LYS A 12 1.57 12.78 14.89
N LYS A 13 2.16 12.77 13.71
CA LYS A 13 3.40 12.06 13.35
C LYS A 13 3.32 10.52 13.49
N THR A 14 2.14 9.96 13.62
CA THR A 14 1.92 8.50 13.66
C THR A 14 1.07 8.04 12.48
N LYS A 15 0.91 6.72 12.34
CA LYS A 15 -0.06 6.12 11.42
C LYS A 15 -1.29 5.57 12.17
N ILE A 16 -1.48 5.96 13.44
CA ILE A 16 -2.54 5.41 14.31
C ILE A 16 -3.76 6.33 14.23
N PRO A 17 -4.97 5.82 13.90
CA PRO A 17 -6.20 6.57 14.00
C PRO A 17 -6.38 7.17 15.39
N ALA A 18 -6.68 8.46 15.48
CA ALA A 18 -6.91 9.17 16.73
C ALA A 18 -8.36 9.02 17.22
N ILE A 19 -9.03 7.95 16.82
CA ILE A 19 -10.41 7.61 17.16
C ILE A 19 -10.49 6.16 17.61
N GLU A 20 -11.37 5.89 18.55
CA GLU A 20 -11.76 4.53 18.91
C GLU A 20 -12.65 3.94 17.82
N ASP A 21 -12.64 2.61 17.71
CA ASP A 21 -13.50 1.86 16.80
C ASP A 21 -13.45 2.32 15.33
N PHE A 22 -12.24 2.42 14.79
CA PHE A 22 -12.01 2.77 13.39
C PHE A 22 -12.74 1.83 12.41
N LYS A 23 -13.00 0.58 12.79
CA LYS A 23 -13.67 -0.41 11.94
C LYS A 23 -15.06 0.02 11.50
N HIS A 24 -15.76 0.78 12.35
CA HIS A 24 -17.11 1.28 12.11
C HIS A 24 -17.14 2.78 11.77
N TYR A 25 -16.03 3.30 11.24
CA TYR A 25 -15.93 4.70 10.90
C TYR A 25 -16.75 5.04 9.64
N THR A 26 -17.66 5.99 9.76
CA THR A 26 -18.61 6.42 8.72
C THR A 26 -18.41 7.88 8.33
N SER A 27 -18.99 8.27 7.19
CA SER A 27 -19.01 9.67 6.75
C SER A 27 -19.76 10.57 7.73
N GLU A 28 -20.84 10.08 8.35
CA GLU A 28 -21.58 10.83 9.39
C GLU A 28 -20.69 11.10 10.60
N ARG A 29 -19.98 10.08 11.10
CA ARG A 29 -19.05 10.23 12.21
C ARG A 29 -17.92 11.21 11.86
N ALA A 30 -17.38 11.15 10.64
CA ALA A 30 -16.38 12.09 10.17
C ALA A 30 -16.90 13.53 10.18
N THR A 31 -18.14 13.75 9.71
CA THR A 31 -18.79 15.07 9.72
C THR A 31 -18.93 15.60 11.15
N ASN A 32 -19.37 14.77 12.08
CA ASN A 32 -19.51 15.15 13.49
C ASN A 32 -18.17 15.56 14.10
N LEU A 33 -17.09 14.80 13.83
CA LEU A 33 -15.75 15.14 14.33
C LEU A 33 -15.21 16.44 13.72
N ILE A 34 -15.53 16.76 12.45
CA ILE A 34 -15.16 18.02 11.82
C ILE A 34 -15.89 19.18 12.51
N ASN A 35 -17.19 19.06 12.75
CA ASN A 35 -18.00 20.06 13.43
C ASN A 35 -17.51 20.33 14.88
N LEU A 36 -16.89 19.33 15.51
CA LEU A 36 -16.26 19.46 16.83
C LEU A 36 -14.81 19.93 16.77
N ASN A 37 -14.31 20.35 15.60
CA ASN A 37 -12.90 20.72 15.38
C ASN A 37 -11.89 19.66 15.79
N PHE A 38 -12.29 18.39 15.79
CA PHE A 38 -11.43 17.28 16.26
C PHE A 38 -10.21 17.04 15.37
N PHE A 39 -10.27 17.52 14.13
CA PHE A 39 -9.15 17.41 13.18
C PHE A 39 -8.05 18.46 13.40
N THR A 40 -8.29 19.45 14.26
CA THR A 40 -7.27 20.47 14.59
C THR A 40 -6.05 19.78 15.18
N ASP A 41 -4.87 20.14 14.69
CA ASP A 41 -3.58 19.56 15.10
C ASP A 41 -3.42 18.03 14.89
N LYS A 42 -4.25 17.42 14.07
CA LYS A 42 -4.10 16.02 13.67
C LYS A 42 -3.46 15.90 12.29
N ASP A 43 -2.75 14.79 12.08
CA ASP A 43 -2.53 14.30 10.72
C ASP A 43 -3.83 13.69 10.21
N ILE A 44 -3.98 13.55 8.92
CA ILE A 44 -5.17 12.96 8.30
C ILE A 44 -4.81 11.83 7.36
N ALA A 45 -5.75 10.91 7.19
CA ALA A 45 -5.66 9.87 6.16
C ALA A 45 -6.95 9.75 5.38
N ILE A 46 -6.84 9.35 4.12
CA ILE A 46 -7.97 8.92 3.31
C ILE A 46 -8.27 7.46 3.64
N VAL A 47 -9.52 7.19 3.98
CA VAL A 47 -10.02 5.82 4.11
C VAL A 47 -10.27 5.26 2.71
N LEU A 48 -9.64 4.15 2.43
CA LEU A 48 -9.78 3.43 1.17
C LEU A 48 -10.89 2.40 1.33
N ASP A 49 -11.92 2.52 0.52
CA ASP A 49 -13.02 1.57 0.46
C ASP A 49 -12.77 0.45 -0.57
N ARG A 50 -13.82 -0.31 -0.90
CA ARG A 50 -13.72 -1.43 -1.86
C ARG A 50 -13.36 -1.01 -3.29
N ASN A 51 -13.56 0.25 -3.64
CA ASN A 51 -13.42 0.76 -5.00
C ASN A 51 -12.22 1.67 -5.17
N HIS A 52 -11.47 1.91 -4.10
CA HIS A 52 -10.35 2.84 -4.11
C HIS A 52 -9.11 2.19 -3.53
N CYS A 53 -7.99 2.46 -4.16
CA CYS A 53 -6.69 1.96 -3.73
C CYS A 53 -5.63 3.05 -3.74
N CYS A 54 -4.59 2.81 -2.97
CA CYS A 54 -3.38 3.60 -2.97
C CYS A 54 -2.20 2.66 -3.21
N ILE A 55 -1.34 3.01 -4.15
CA ILE A 55 -0.02 2.40 -4.26
C ILE A 55 0.90 3.19 -3.34
N ASP A 56 1.46 2.52 -2.34
CA ASP A 56 2.45 3.07 -1.42
C ASP A 56 3.83 2.54 -1.81
N ILE A 57 4.69 3.44 -2.30
CA ILE A 57 6.06 3.13 -2.72
C ILE A 57 6.99 3.62 -1.64
N ASP A 58 7.78 2.74 -1.06
CA ASP A 58 8.76 3.05 -0.02
C ASP A 58 10.21 2.79 -0.49
N ASP A 59 11.17 3.18 0.36
CA ASP A 59 12.58 2.80 0.22
C ASP A 59 12.86 1.53 1.03
N ASP A 60 13.61 0.57 0.46
CA ASP A 60 14.07 -0.62 1.19
C ASP A 60 15.59 -0.65 1.42
N GLY A 61 16.27 0.43 1.06
CA GLY A 61 17.72 0.54 1.13
C GLY A 61 18.44 0.00 -0.11
N LEU A 62 17.87 -0.94 -0.85
CA LEU A 62 18.42 -1.40 -2.14
C LEU A 62 17.96 -0.52 -3.28
N THR A 63 16.67 -0.25 -3.34
CA THR A 63 16.05 0.54 -4.40
C THR A 63 15.33 1.74 -3.77
N SER A 64 15.62 2.93 -4.29
CA SER A 64 14.94 4.14 -3.82
C SER A 64 13.51 4.22 -4.37
N SER A 65 12.60 4.76 -3.58
CA SER A 65 11.23 5.04 -4.01
C SER A 65 11.17 5.95 -5.24
N GLN A 66 12.13 6.88 -5.36
CA GLN A 66 12.27 7.75 -6.54
C GLN A 66 12.53 6.92 -7.80
N THR A 67 13.48 5.97 -7.75
CA THR A 67 13.79 5.09 -8.89
C THR A 67 12.58 4.27 -9.32
N ILE A 68 11.84 3.72 -8.34
CA ILE A 68 10.63 2.93 -8.63
C ILE A 68 9.57 3.82 -9.31
N TYR A 69 9.31 5.01 -8.76
CA TYR A 69 8.33 5.94 -9.31
C TYR A 69 8.68 6.38 -10.72
N GLU A 70 9.93 6.76 -10.98
CA GLU A 70 10.40 7.16 -12.31
C GLU A 70 10.26 6.04 -13.35
N LYS A 71 10.61 4.80 -12.96
CA LYS A 71 10.45 3.64 -13.84
C LYS A 71 8.98 3.29 -14.11
N LEU A 72 8.09 3.47 -13.13
CA LEU A 72 6.64 3.36 -13.35
C LEU A 72 6.15 4.43 -14.33
N CYS A 73 6.62 5.68 -14.20
CA CYS A 73 6.30 6.75 -15.15
C CYS A 73 6.78 6.46 -16.57
N GLN A 74 7.94 5.83 -16.73
CA GLN A 74 8.46 5.40 -18.03
C GLN A 74 7.68 4.23 -18.64
N LYS A 75 7.29 3.28 -17.79
CA LYS A 75 6.66 2.02 -18.23
C LYS A 75 5.16 2.16 -18.50
N ILE A 76 4.49 3.05 -17.77
CA ILE A 76 3.03 3.22 -17.81
C ILE A 76 2.71 4.61 -18.36
N LYS A 77 2.15 4.65 -19.57
CA LYS A 77 1.79 5.91 -20.24
C LYS A 77 0.85 6.74 -19.34
N GLY A 78 1.24 7.98 -19.08
CA GLY A 78 0.46 8.92 -18.29
C GLY A 78 0.55 8.75 -16.78
N PHE A 79 1.35 7.81 -16.26
CA PHE A 79 1.49 7.56 -14.82
C PHE A 79 1.91 8.80 -14.04
N SER A 80 2.78 9.63 -14.60
CA SER A 80 3.22 10.89 -13.99
C SER A 80 2.11 11.93 -13.77
N LYS A 81 0.93 11.73 -14.37
CA LYS A 81 -0.24 12.62 -14.22
C LYS A 81 -1.24 12.11 -13.17
N TYR A 82 -1.04 10.91 -12.65
CA TYR A 82 -1.95 10.35 -11.64
C TYR A 82 -1.87 11.13 -10.33
N PRO A 83 -2.98 11.16 -9.56
CA PRO A 83 -3.00 11.79 -8.25
C PRO A 83 -1.90 11.23 -7.37
N THR A 84 -0.93 12.06 -7.01
CA THR A 84 0.31 11.61 -6.38
C THR A 84 0.72 12.54 -5.26
N GLU A 85 1.12 11.96 -4.15
CA GLU A 85 1.71 12.65 -3.02
C GLU A 85 3.12 12.13 -2.75
N LYS A 86 4.05 13.02 -2.43
CA LYS A 86 5.39 12.69 -1.90
C LYS A 86 5.30 12.55 -0.39
N THR A 87 5.68 11.40 0.14
CA THR A 87 5.81 11.17 1.58
C THR A 87 7.26 11.40 2.03
N LYS A 88 7.54 11.24 3.31
CA LYS A 88 8.90 11.31 3.84
C LYS A 88 9.85 10.29 3.18
N HIS A 89 9.36 9.09 2.91
CA HIS A 89 10.16 7.95 2.45
C HIS A 89 9.78 7.45 1.06
N GLY A 90 8.70 8.00 0.46
CA GLY A 90 8.20 7.44 -0.80
C GLY A 90 7.10 8.24 -1.45
N TYR A 91 6.14 7.54 -2.03
CA TYR A 91 5.04 8.10 -2.79
C TYR A 91 3.75 7.37 -2.53
N HIS A 92 2.65 8.11 -2.43
CA HIS A 92 1.29 7.59 -2.51
C HIS A 92 0.68 7.95 -3.86
N ILE A 93 0.12 6.99 -4.57
CA ILE A 93 -0.57 7.20 -5.85
C ILE A 93 -1.96 6.59 -5.75
N TYR A 94 -2.98 7.37 -6.08
CA TYR A 94 -4.38 7.01 -5.83
C TYR A 94 -5.12 6.61 -7.11
N PHE A 95 -5.95 5.57 -7.00
CA PHE A 95 -6.72 4.98 -8.10
C PHE A 95 -8.09 4.52 -7.66
N SER A 96 -9.01 4.42 -8.61
CA SER A 96 -10.19 3.57 -8.48
C SER A 96 -9.84 2.12 -8.90
N CYS A 97 -10.41 1.14 -8.19
CA CYS A 97 -10.13 -0.27 -8.43
C CYS A 97 -11.36 -1.13 -8.16
N ASN A 98 -11.90 -1.75 -9.21
CA ASN A 98 -13.07 -2.62 -9.14
C ASN A 98 -12.74 -4.12 -9.29
N ASP A 99 -11.49 -4.51 -9.07
CA ASP A 99 -11.06 -5.90 -9.25
C ASP A 99 -11.09 -6.67 -7.94
N ASP A 100 -11.99 -7.65 -7.84
CA ASP A 100 -12.15 -8.47 -6.65
C ASP A 100 -10.95 -9.38 -6.36
N LYS A 101 -10.17 -9.77 -7.37
CA LYS A 101 -8.94 -10.53 -7.15
C LYS A 101 -7.89 -9.68 -6.46
N LEU A 102 -7.74 -8.42 -6.90
CA LEU A 102 -6.85 -7.46 -6.26
C LEU A 102 -7.27 -7.14 -4.82
N LYS A 103 -8.57 -7.12 -4.54
CA LYS A 103 -9.11 -6.86 -3.19
C LYS A 103 -8.83 -7.98 -2.19
N ARG A 104 -8.84 -9.24 -2.64
CA ARG A 104 -8.77 -10.42 -1.75
C ARG A 104 -7.39 -10.98 -1.53
N ASN A 105 -6.43 -10.63 -2.36
CA ASN A 105 -5.10 -11.22 -2.33
C ASN A 105 -4.04 -10.18 -1.95
N ILE A 106 -2.98 -10.63 -1.30
CA ILE A 106 -1.79 -9.82 -1.13
C ILE A 106 -1.07 -9.74 -2.48
N LYS A 107 -0.60 -8.56 -2.80
CA LYS A 107 -0.06 -8.21 -4.11
C LYS A 107 1.41 -7.86 -4.00
N PHE A 108 2.20 -8.38 -4.91
CA PHE A 108 3.63 -8.10 -5.01
C PHE A 108 3.98 -7.65 -6.41
N LEU A 109 4.90 -6.72 -6.51
CA LEU A 109 5.48 -6.27 -7.78
C LEU A 109 6.94 -6.71 -7.84
N ASN A 110 7.24 -7.63 -8.76
CA ASN A 110 8.62 -8.07 -8.98
C ASN A 110 9.44 -6.97 -9.66
N SER A 111 10.70 -6.89 -9.28
CA SER A 111 11.63 -5.90 -9.83
C SER A 111 11.86 -6.05 -11.34
N GLU A 112 11.73 -7.26 -11.87
CA GLU A 112 11.88 -7.57 -13.30
C GLU A 112 10.95 -6.73 -14.19
N PHE A 113 9.71 -6.48 -13.75
CA PHE A 113 8.77 -5.64 -14.50
C PHE A 113 9.32 -4.25 -14.80
N LEU A 114 10.03 -3.66 -13.85
CA LEU A 114 10.65 -2.34 -14.01
C LEU A 114 12.10 -2.41 -14.50
N GLY A 115 12.63 -3.61 -14.79
CA GLY A 115 14.03 -3.79 -15.14
C GLY A 115 14.98 -3.37 -14.01
N ILE A 116 14.57 -3.54 -12.75
CA ILE A 116 15.39 -3.28 -11.57
C ILE A 116 16.09 -4.57 -11.18
N ILE A 117 17.42 -4.56 -11.26
CA ILE A 117 18.24 -5.72 -10.94
C ILE A 117 18.56 -5.71 -9.44
N PHE A 118 18.41 -6.88 -8.81
CA PHE A 118 18.84 -7.06 -7.42
C PHE A 118 20.34 -6.87 -7.27
N ASN A 119 20.74 -5.89 -6.48
CA ASN A 119 22.13 -5.64 -6.19
C ASN A 119 22.60 -6.49 -4.99
N LYS A 120 23.15 -7.66 -5.28
CA LYS A 120 23.61 -8.61 -4.26
C LYS A 120 24.76 -8.03 -3.40
N GLU A 121 25.71 -7.34 -4.03
CA GLU A 121 26.86 -6.76 -3.31
C GLU A 121 26.37 -5.73 -2.28
N LYS A 122 25.50 -4.82 -2.70
CA LYS A 122 24.91 -3.83 -1.80
C LYS A 122 24.10 -4.50 -0.68
N PHE A 123 23.31 -5.54 -1.00
CA PHE A 123 22.54 -6.28 -0.01
C PHE A 123 23.46 -6.93 1.05
N GLU A 124 24.58 -7.50 0.65
CA GLU A 124 25.52 -8.13 1.59
C GLU A 124 26.14 -7.12 2.57
N THR A 125 26.33 -5.86 2.16
CA THR A 125 26.85 -4.78 3.03
C THR A 125 25.83 -4.16 3.97
N MET A 126 24.52 -4.43 3.78
CA MET A 126 23.46 -3.92 4.63
C MET A 126 23.50 -4.55 6.02
N ASN A 127 23.11 -3.79 7.04
CA ASN A 127 22.89 -4.33 8.37
C ASN A 127 21.60 -5.19 8.47
N ASP A 128 21.44 -5.92 9.57
CA ASP A 128 20.30 -6.84 9.72
C ASP A 128 18.94 -6.15 9.69
N GLU A 129 18.82 -4.94 10.21
CA GLU A 129 17.57 -4.18 10.19
C GLU A 129 17.20 -3.70 8.78
N GLU A 130 18.19 -3.34 7.98
CA GLU A 130 18.00 -2.97 6.57
C GLU A 130 17.62 -4.21 5.75
N LYS A 131 18.31 -5.34 5.95
CA LYS A 131 18.02 -6.61 5.25
C LYS A 131 16.59 -7.09 5.49
N LYS A 132 16.02 -6.86 6.68
CA LYS A 132 14.61 -7.20 6.99
C LYS A 132 13.59 -6.48 6.12
N LYS A 133 13.92 -5.31 5.58
CA LYS A 133 13.03 -4.53 4.70
C LYS A 133 12.98 -5.09 3.29
N VAL A 134 14.04 -5.77 2.87
CA VAL A 134 14.14 -6.35 1.53
C VAL A 134 13.30 -7.62 1.44
N LYS A 135 12.38 -7.64 0.48
CA LYS A 135 11.43 -8.75 0.33
C LYS A 135 11.80 -9.64 -0.86
N TYR A 136 11.69 -10.95 -0.63
CA TYR A 136 11.80 -11.97 -1.68
C TYR A 136 10.54 -12.83 -1.70
N MET A 137 9.99 -13.05 -2.88
CA MET A 137 8.88 -13.97 -3.10
C MET A 137 9.23 -14.90 -4.27
N ASN A 138 9.04 -16.19 -4.08
CA ASN A 138 9.31 -17.20 -5.10
C ASN A 138 10.73 -17.10 -5.72
N GLY A 139 11.73 -16.75 -4.91
CA GLY A 139 13.11 -16.57 -5.36
C GLY A 139 13.40 -15.28 -6.12
N LYS A 140 12.42 -14.37 -6.22
CA LYS A 140 12.54 -13.08 -6.91
C LYS A 140 12.56 -11.91 -5.94
N TYR A 141 13.33 -10.89 -6.26
CA TYR A 141 13.31 -9.62 -5.53
C TYR A 141 11.99 -8.89 -5.80
N THR A 142 11.31 -8.56 -4.72
CA THR A 142 10.04 -7.86 -4.72
C THR A 142 10.26 -6.41 -4.33
N LEU A 143 9.79 -5.50 -5.15
CA LEU A 143 9.91 -4.06 -4.88
C LEU A 143 9.14 -3.66 -3.61
N PRO A 144 9.63 -2.65 -2.87
CA PRO A 144 8.97 -2.12 -1.68
C PRO A 144 7.75 -1.27 -2.07
N VAL A 145 6.76 -1.93 -2.66
CA VAL A 145 5.50 -1.35 -3.13
C VAL A 145 4.35 -2.08 -2.46
N ASP A 146 3.59 -1.37 -1.64
CA ASP A 146 2.39 -1.88 -1.01
C ASP A 146 1.14 -1.38 -1.75
N PHE A 147 0.18 -2.28 -1.94
CA PHE A 147 -1.09 -1.98 -2.60
C PHE A 147 -2.19 -1.94 -1.55
N LEU A 148 -2.44 -0.75 -1.03
CA LEU A 148 -3.47 -0.49 -0.04
C LEU A 148 -4.83 -0.47 -0.74
N ILE A 149 -5.60 -1.54 -0.62
CA ILE A 149 -6.96 -1.64 -1.14
C ILE A 149 -7.88 -1.90 0.03
N GLY A 150 -8.97 -1.15 0.11
CA GLY A 150 -9.92 -1.27 1.21
C GLY A 150 -10.54 -2.66 1.31
N TYR A 151 -10.84 -3.06 2.54
CA TYR A 151 -11.59 -4.26 2.89
C TYR A 151 -10.83 -5.59 2.86
N HIS A 152 -9.61 -5.61 3.34
CA HIS A 152 -8.95 -6.85 3.69
C HIS A 152 -9.34 -7.25 5.13
N ASN A 153 -9.85 -8.47 5.33
CA ASN A 153 -10.30 -8.99 6.64
C ASN A 153 -11.33 -8.13 7.38
N GLY A 154 -12.24 -7.46 6.66
CA GLY A 154 -13.30 -6.67 7.27
C GLY A 154 -12.87 -5.32 7.82
N THR A 155 -11.63 -4.89 7.56
CA THR A 155 -11.12 -3.56 7.93
C THR A 155 -10.83 -2.71 6.71
N ASN A 156 -11.16 -1.43 6.77
CA ASN A 156 -10.75 -0.48 5.75
C ASN A 156 -9.24 -0.22 5.83
N ALA A 157 -8.56 -0.19 4.68
CA ALA A 157 -7.23 0.39 4.59
C ALA A 157 -7.33 1.92 4.64
N TYR A 158 -6.25 2.59 4.96
CA TYR A 158 -6.16 4.04 4.87
C TYR A 158 -4.74 4.47 4.49
N ALA A 159 -4.64 5.57 3.76
CA ALA A 159 -3.37 6.18 3.38
C ALA A 159 -3.30 7.59 3.98
N ARG A 160 -2.21 7.89 4.71
CA ARG A 160 -1.96 9.23 5.22
C ARG A 160 -1.80 10.19 4.04
N THR A 161 -2.43 11.36 4.10
CA THR A 161 -2.53 12.31 2.97
C THR A 161 -2.18 13.74 3.39
N ALA A 162 -1.93 14.61 2.43
CA ALA A 162 -1.75 16.04 2.68
C ALA A 162 -3.04 16.66 3.29
N PRO A 163 -2.93 17.62 4.22
CA PRO A 163 -1.72 18.36 4.64
C PRO A 163 -0.96 17.76 5.83
N SER A 164 -0.99 16.43 6.01
CA SER A 164 -0.28 15.77 7.12
C SER A 164 1.22 16.03 7.11
N THR A 165 1.85 15.84 8.27
CA THR A 165 3.28 16.04 8.46
C THR A 165 4.11 15.25 7.44
N ASN A 166 5.04 15.93 6.75
CA ASN A 166 5.94 15.36 5.74
C ASN A 166 5.25 14.76 4.50
N ILE A 167 4.03 15.21 4.18
CA ILE A 167 3.36 14.86 2.93
C ILE A 167 3.17 16.12 2.08
N LYS A 168 3.54 16.02 0.81
CA LYS A 168 3.40 17.09 -0.18
C LYS A 168 2.67 16.59 -1.40
N THR A 169 1.68 17.31 -1.86
CA THR A 169 0.98 17.03 -3.11
C THR A 169 1.93 17.29 -4.29
N ILE A 170 2.05 16.32 -5.18
CA ILE A 170 2.68 16.45 -6.50
C ILE A 170 1.62 16.73 -7.55
N ASN A 171 0.62 15.82 -7.64
CA ASN A 171 -0.56 16.01 -8.46
C ASN A 171 -1.78 15.97 -7.55
N GLU A 172 -2.68 16.92 -7.73
CA GLU A 172 -3.86 17.04 -6.89
C GLU A 172 -4.77 15.81 -6.97
N LEU A 173 -5.37 15.50 -5.84
CA LEU A 173 -6.47 14.55 -5.75
C LEU A 173 -7.72 15.16 -6.41
N PRO A 174 -8.29 14.53 -7.44
CA PRO A 174 -9.55 14.96 -8.06
C PRO A 174 -10.74 14.65 -7.12
N PHE A 175 -11.97 14.78 -7.58
CA PHE A 175 -13.10 14.15 -6.90
C PHE A 175 -12.92 12.64 -6.86
N ILE A 176 -13.41 11.98 -5.80
CA ILE A 176 -13.24 10.52 -5.62
C ILE A 176 -13.81 9.72 -6.80
N THR A 177 -14.87 10.22 -7.42
CA THR A 177 -15.52 9.63 -8.60
C THR A 177 -14.71 9.80 -9.89
N GLU A 178 -13.71 10.66 -9.89
CA GLU A 178 -12.87 10.99 -11.03
C GLU A 178 -11.46 10.37 -10.90
N LEU A 179 -11.23 9.57 -9.87
CA LEU A 179 -9.97 8.85 -9.72
C LEU A 179 -9.70 7.97 -10.96
N PRO A 180 -8.49 8.01 -11.50
CA PRO A 180 -8.14 7.17 -12.64
C PRO A 180 -8.24 5.69 -12.27
N GLN A 181 -8.59 4.86 -13.25
CA GLN A 181 -8.63 3.40 -13.06
C GLN A 181 -7.22 2.85 -12.81
N PHE A 182 -7.15 1.83 -11.96
CA PHE A 182 -5.91 1.11 -11.72
C PHE A 182 -5.34 0.57 -13.04
N PRO A 183 -4.06 0.84 -13.36
CA PRO A 183 -3.50 0.50 -14.67
C PRO A 183 -3.53 -0.99 -14.96
N GLU A 184 -4.15 -1.39 -16.08
CA GLU A 184 -4.26 -2.80 -16.47
C GLU A 184 -2.89 -3.47 -16.67
N ILE A 185 -1.93 -2.74 -17.24
CA ILE A 185 -0.56 -3.24 -17.39
C ILE A 185 0.07 -3.58 -16.04
N LEU A 186 -0.17 -2.79 -15.01
CA LEU A 186 0.34 -3.03 -13.67
C LEU A 186 -0.39 -4.23 -13.03
N LYS A 187 -1.71 -4.29 -13.19
CA LYS A 187 -2.53 -5.39 -12.69
C LYS A 187 -2.04 -6.75 -13.20
N ASN A 188 -1.69 -6.83 -14.48
CA ASN A 188 -1.20 -8.06 -15.11
C ASN A 188 0.21 -8.48 -14.65
N GLN A 189 0.94 -7.57 -13.99
CA GLN A 189 2.30 -7.82 -13.49
C GLN A 189 2.33 -8.12 -11.99
N LEU A 190 1.20 -8.00 -11.29
CA LEU A 190 1.15 -8.29 -9.87
C LEU A 190 1.11 -9.80 -9.62
N GLU A 191 2.01 -10.28 -8.78
CA GLU A 191 1.87 -11.60 -8.19
C GLU A 191 0.88 -11.55 -7.04
N LEU A 192 -0.14 -12.40 -7.11
CA LEU A 192 -1.20 -12.49 -6.12
C LEU A 192 -0.95 -13.71 -5.22
N VAL A 193 -0.92 -13.49 -3.91
CA VAL A 193 -0.74 -14.54 -2.92
C VAL A 193 -1.90 -14.52 -1.94
N THR A 194 -2.56 -15.66 -1.78
CA THR A 194 -3.66 -15.77 -0.81
C THR A 194 -3.13 -15.72 0.61
N ASP A 195 -3.93 -15.20 1.55
CA ASP A 195 -3.57 -15.16 2.98
C ASP A 195 -3.23 -16.54 3.55
N ARG A 196 -3.90 -17.58 3.04
CA ARG A 196 -3.62 -18.97 3.43
C ARG A 196 -2.16 -19.34 3.15
N VAL A 197 -1.66 -19.01 1.95
CA VAL A 197 -0.27 -19.28 1.57
C VAL A 197 0.70 -18.47 2.43
N LEU A 198 0.40 -17.21 2.71
CA LEU A 198 1.24 -16.40 3.58
C LEU A 198 1.30 -16.90 5.03
N ASN A 199 0.18 -17.35 5.56
CA ASN A 199 0.14 -17.94 6.89
C ASN A 199 0.96 -19.23 6.95
N ILE A 200 0.91 -20.05 5.90
CA ILE A 200 1.79 -21.22 5.77
C ILE A 200 3.27 -20.79 5.78
N ILE A 201 3.65 -19.82 4.94
CA ILE A 201 5.03 -19.32 4.86
C ILE A 201 5.51 -18.75 6.21
N LYS A 202 4.67 -17.99 6.90
CA LYS A 202 5.00 -17.45 8.23
C LYS A 202 5.18 -18.55 9.27
N ASN A 203 4.37 -19.60 9.23
CA ASN A 203 4.46 -20.73 10.16
C ASN A 203 5.69 -21.59 9.89
N VAL A 204 6.03 -21.81 8.62
CA VAL A 204 7.29 -22.49 8.23
C VAL A 204 8.51 -21.74 8.76
N LYS A 205 8.55 -20.39 8.57
CA LYS A 205 9.68 -19.56 9.06
C LYS A 205 9.79 -19.54 10.58
N LYS A 206 8.69 -19.78 11.31
CA LYS A 206 8.68 -19.86 12.78
C LYS A 206 8.95 -21.29 13.31
N GLY A 207 9.19 -22.28 12.45
CA GLY A 207 9.35 -23.67 12.83
C GLY A 207 8.07 -24.35 13.31
N ASN A 208 6.91 -23.70 13.15
CA ASN A 208 5.61 -24.17 13.66
C ASN A 208 4.77 -24.90 12.58
N TYR A 209 5.32 -25.09 11.39
CA TYR A 209 4.59 -25.75 10.32
C TYR A 209 4.81 -27.26 10.37
N ILE A 210 3.73 -28.01 10.60
CA ILE A 210 3.70 -29.46 10.41
C ILE A 210 3.05 -29.68 9.02
N PRO A 211 3.79 -30.22 8.04
CA PRO A 211 3.20 -30.53 6.75
C PRO A 211 2.08 -31.57 6.92
N PRO A 212 0.99 -31.48 6.12
CA PRO A 212 -0.01 -32.52 6.11
C PRO A 212 0.67 -33.87 5.86
N GLN A 213 0.47 -34.84 6.73
CA GLN A 213 0.86 -36.21 6.45
C GLN A 213 -0.05 -36.67 5.30
N TYR A 214 0.52 -36.91 4.14
CA TYR A 214 -0.17 -37.66 3.10
C TYR A 214 -0.27 -39.10 3.63
N THR A 215 -1.43 -39.45 4.11
CA THR A 215 -1.78 -40.86 4.22
C THR A 215 -2.00 -41.32 2.79
N ASP A 216 -1.09 -42.15 2.28
CA ASP A 216 -1.32 -42.94 1.10
C ASP A 216 -2.49 -43.89 1.43
N GLU A 217 -3.69 -43.44 1.21
CA GLU A 217 -4.85 -44.32 1.11
C GLU A 217 -5.18 -44.52 -0.38
N ASN A 218 -4.92 -45.73 -0.83
CA ASN A 218 -5.18 -46.40 -2.08
C ASN A 218 -6.32 -45.85 -2.97
#